data_afd378d0df57f438c2bff48688c03abf
#
_entry.id   afd378d0df57f438c2bff48688c03abf
#
_cell.length_a   1.000
_cell.length_b   1.000
_cell.length_c   1.000
_cell.angle_alpha   90.00
_cell.angle_beta   90.00
_cell.angle_gamma   90.00
#
_symmetry.space_group_name_H-M   'P 1'
#
loop_
_entity.id
_entity.type
_entity.pdbx_description
1 polymer ?
#
loop_
_entity_poly.entity_id
_entity_poly.type
_entity_poly.pdbx_seq_one_letter_code
_entity_poly.pdbx_strand_id
1 'polypeptide(L)'
;HRLTVSGIDIPLLAVTGSNGKTTSKEMLASILAAAYGDAVLATRGNLNNDIGLPLTLLGLGSEHQAAIVEMGMNHPGEIAYLAGIARPNVALVTNALRAHLEGMGSVEAIAREKGTIFEGLSEDGTAVFCADDPWVGLWQSQVGMRRTLCFSFSGQAPLVGAYRAHGLESWLALQYAGESIEVALALPGEHNARNALGAAGVALAAGISLADVAAGLSAFKGVKGRLQRHAGFGGAVVLDDTYNANPDSVRAAIDVLAATVGNKVL
;
A
#
# COMPACT_ATOMS: atom_id res chain seq x y z
N HIS A 1 -19.07 8.92 -11.74
CA HIS A 1 -20.04 8.02 -11.09
C HIS A 1 -20.08 8.23 -9.58
N ARG A 2 -18.92 8.39 -8.92
CA ARG A 2 -18.81 8.71 -7.50
C ARG A 2 -19.62 9.97 -7.14
N LEU A 3 -19.42 11.06 -7.88
CA LEU A 3 -20.13 12.33 -7.70
C LEU A 3 -21.62 12.25 -8.01
N THR A 4 -22.03 11.41 -8.98
CA THR A 4 -23.43 11.28 -9.40
C THR A 4 -24.25 10.39 -8.47
N VAL A 5 -23.65 9.44 -7.77
CA VAL A 5 -24.39 8.51 -6.89
C VAL A 5 -24.49 9.05 -5.46
N SER A 6 -23.48 9.76 -4.94
CA SER A 6 -23.46 10.23 -3.57
C SER A 6 -23.44 11.75 -3.40
N GLY A 7 -23.06 12.53 -4.43
CA GLY A 7 -22.82 13.97 -4.31
C GLY A 7 -21.69 14.34 -3.33
N ILE A 8 -20.87 13.35 -2.95
CA ILE A 8 -19.82 13.48 -1.94
C ILE A 8 -18.49 13.73 -2.67
N ASP A 9 -17.87 14.87 -2.42
CA ASP A 9 -16.56 15.23 -2.97
C ASP A 9 -15.49 15.06 -1.88
N ILE A 10 -14.96 13.84 -1.76
CA ILE A 10 -13.90 13.49 -0.82
C ILE A 10 -12.73 12.84 -1.55
N PRO A 11 -11.50 12.89 -1.00
CA PRO A 11 -10.38 12.16 -1.53
C PRO A 11 -10.67 10.65 -1.63
N LEU A 12 -10.55 10.10 -2.83
CA LEU A 12 -10.56 8.66 -3.06
C LEU A 12 -9.16 8.19 -3.41
N LEU A 13 -8.63 7.32 -2.57
CA LEU A 13 -7.29 6.78 -2.67
C LEU A 13 -7.35 5.32 -3.13
N ALA A 14 -6.43 4.91 -3.99
CA ALA A 14 -6.42 3.55 -4.53
C ALA A 14 -5.06 2.89 -4.39
N VAL A 15 -5.05 1.58 -4.12
CA VAL A 15 -3.82 0.78 -4.00
C VAL A 15 -3.92 -0.47 -4.85
N THR A 16 -2.90 -0.72 -5.67
CA THR A 16 -2.66 -2.00 -6.33
C THR A 16 -1.21 -2.44 -6.16
N GLY A 17 -0.87 -3.63 -6.63
CA GLY A 17 0.47 -4.20 -6.62
C GLY A 17 0.44 -5.72 -6.56
N SER A 18 1.58 -6.37 -6.74
CA SER A 18 1.71 -7.82 -6.58
C SER A 18 1.59 -8.21 -5.11
N ASN A 19 2.46 -7.65 -4.27
CA ASN A 19 2.52 -7.87 -2.83
C ASN A 19 2.31 -6.56 -2.08
N GLY A 20 1.85 -6.63 -0.82
CA GLY A 20 1.74 -5.47 0.07
C GLY A 20 0.48 -4.61 -0.09
N LYS A 21 -0.40 -4.87 -1.05
CA LYS A 21 -1.66 -4.11 -1.26
C LYS A 21 -2.45 -3.92 0.02
N THR A 22 -2.88 -5.01 0.65
CA THR A 22 -3.70 -4.97 1.86
C THR A 22 -2.96 -4.33 3.02
N THR A 23 -1.66 -4.65 3.19
CA THR A 23 -0.83 -4.03 4.24
C THR A 23 -0.73 -2.53 4.05
N SER A 24 -0.41 -2.04 2.84
CA SER A 24 -0.37 -0.61 2.53
C SER A 24 -1.74 0.06 2.69
N LYS A 25 -2.82 -0.61 2.27
CA LYS A 25 -4.20 -0.13 2.42
C LYS A 25 -4.57 0.01 3.90
N GLU A 26 -4.26 -0.97 4.76
CA GLU A 26 -4.54 -0.90 6.19
C GLU A 26 -3.65 0.14 6.92
N MET A 27 -2.37 0.26 6.54
CA MET A 27 -1.50 1.34 7.03
C MET A 27 -2.06 2.71 6.65
N LEU A 28 -2.50 2.88 5.40
CA LEU A 28 -3.11 4.12 4.94
C LEU A 28 -4.44 4.38 5.64
N ALA A 29 -5.28 3.36 5.87
CA ALA A 29 -6.50 3.50 6.64
C ALA A 29 -6.22 3.97 8.08
N SER A 30 -5.16 3.45 8.72
CA SER A 30 -4.69 3.91 10.04
C SER A 30 -4.21 5.36 10.02
N ILE A 31 -3.51 5.79 8.95
CA ILE A 31 -3.10 7.19 8.77
C ILE A 31 -4.32 8.10 8.60
N LEU A 32 -5.27 7.71 7.75
CA LEU A 32 -6.49 8.48 7.55
C LEU A 32 -7.34 8.56 8.82
N ALA A 33 -7.37 7.48 9.62
CA ALA A 33 -8.06 7.49 10.92
C ALA A 33 -7.40 8.44 11.94
N ALA A 34 -6.08 8.61 11.89
CA ALA A 34 -5.39 9.62 12.70
C ALA A 34 -5.79 11.05 12.31
N ALA A 35 -6.03 11.31 11.01
CA ALA A 35 -6.42 12.61 10.49
C ALA A 35 -7.93 12.90 10.61
N TYR A 36 -8.78 11.89 10.37
CA TYR A 36 -10.23 12.05 10.19
C TYR A 36 -11.09 11.24 11.16
N GLY A 37 -10.47 10.50 12.10
CA GLY A 37 -11.20 9.62 13.02
C GLY A 37 -11.93 8.49 12.27
N ASP A 38 -13.16 8.22 12.67
CA ASP A 38 -14.00 7.15 12.08
C ASP A 38 -14.60 7.52 10.72
N ALA A 39 -14.35 8.73 10.20
CA ALA A 39 -14.92 9.24 8.95
C ALA A 39 -14.16 8.71 7.70
N VAL A 40 -13.70 7.46 7.73
CA VAL A 40 -12.91 6.83 6.65
C VAL A 40 -13.59 5.57 6.15
N LEU A 41 -13.87 5.52 4.84
CA LEU A 41 -14.29 4.28 4.19
C LEU A 41 -13.08 3.54 3.65
N ALA A 42 -12.95 2.25 3.97
CA ALA A 42 -11.89 1.40 3.43
C ALA A 42 -12.43 0.07 2.90
N THR A 43 -11.79 -0.46 1.85
CA THR A 43 -12.08 -1.83 1.37
C THR A 43 -11.95 -2.82 2.52
N ARG A 44 -13.02 -3.59 2.77
CA ARG A 44 -13.05 -4.64 3.79
C ARG A 44 -12.59 -5.97 3.20
N GLY A 45 -11.69 -6.66 3.94
CA GLY A 45 -11.21 -7.99 3.54
C GLY A 45 -10.58 -7.95 2.14
N ASN A 46 -11.06 -8.83 1.26
CA ASN A 46 -10.61 -8.98 -0.12
C ASN A 46 -11.63 -8.48 -1.17
N LEU A 47 -12.49 -7.52 -0.83
CA LEU A 47 -13.48 -6.93 -1.75
C LEU A 47 -12.78 -5.97 -2.75
N ASN A 48 -11.83 -6.50 -3.51
CA ASN A 48 -10.91 -5.76 -4.37
C ASN A 48 -11.06 -6.05 -5.87
N ASN A 49 -12.15 -6.73 -6.26
CA ASN A 49 -12.47 -7.11 -7.63
C ASN A 49 -13.68 -6.30 -8.19
N ASP A 50 -14.17 -6.67 -9.36
CA ASP A 50 -15.28 -6.07 -10.10
C ASP A 50 -16.63 -6.03 -9.35
N ILE A 51 -16.81 -6.89 -8.36
CA ILE A 51 -17.98 -6.90 -7.45
C ILE A 51 -17.67 -6.12 -6.16
N GLY A 52 -16.53 -6.41 -5.54
CA GLY A 52 -16.17 -5.90 -4.21
C GLY A 52 -15.87 -4.41 -4.18
N LEU A 53 -15.20 -3.88 -5.21
CA LEU A 53 -14.90 -2.44 -5.30
C LEU A 53 -16.18 -1.60 -5.45
N PRO A 54 -17.13 -1.90 -6.37
CA PRO A 54 -18.40 -1.19 -6.43
C PRO A 54 -19.19 -1.27 -5.12
N LEU A 55 -19.25 -2.44 -4.46
CA LEU A 55 -19.90 -2.58 -3.15
C LEU A 55 -19.26 -1.68 -2.09
N THR A 56 -17.94 -1.57 -2.08
CA THR A 56 -17.24 -0.64 -1.19
C THR A 56 -17.64 0.80 -1.48
N LEU A 57 -17.65 1.22 -2.75
CA LEU A 57 -18.01 2.58 -3.15
C LEU A 57 -19.49 2.94 -2.87
N LEU A 58 -20.39 1.96 -2.96
CA LEU A 58 -21.81 2.14 -2.57
C LEU A 58 -21.99 2.37 -1.08
N GLY A 59 -21.01 2.01 -0.25
CA GLY A 59 -20.97 2.32 1.17
C GLY A 59 -20.56 3.76 1.51
N LEU A 60 -20.25 4.61 0.52
CA LEU A 60 -19.95 6.03 0.76
C LEU A 60 -21.20 6.76 1.26
N GLY A 61 -21.07 7.45 2.39
CA GLY A 61 -22.06 8.30 3.00
C GLY A 61 -21.52 9.71 3.28
N SER A 62 -22.40 10.61 3.68
CA SER A 62 -22.06 12.01 3.99
C SER A 62 -21.14 12.16 5.22
N GLU A 63 -21.06 11.12 6.03
CA GLU A 63 -20.16 11.04 7.20
C GLU A 63 -18.68 10.85 6.84
N HIS A 64 -18.39 10.36 5.63
CA HIS A 64 -17.02 10.06 5.22
C HIS A 64 -16.28 11.31 4.74
N GLN A 65 -15.02 11.47 5.17
CA GLN A 65 -14.10 12.52 4.76
C GLN A 65 -12.99 12.03 3.83
N ALA A 66 -12.75 10.71 3.80
CA ALA A 66 -11.83 10.06 2.86
C ALA A 66 -12.27 8.63 2.58
N ALA A 67 -11.85 8.10 1.44
CA ALA A 67 -12.05 6.69 1.11
C ALA A 67 -10.79 6.07 0.52
N ILE A 68 -10.55 4.79 0.86
CA ILE A 68 -9.47 4.01 0.28
C ILE A 68 -9.98 2.69 -0.28
N VAL A 69 -9.60 2.39 -1.52
CA VAL A 69 -9.95 1.14 -2.19
C VAL A 69 -8.70 0.35 -2.59
N GLU A 70 -8.77 -0.96 -2.40
CA GLU A 70 -7.80 -1.92 -2.91
C GLU A 70 -8.27 -2.45 -4.26
N MET A 71 -7.34 -2.59 -5.24
CA MET A 71 -7.61 -3.14 -6.56
C MET A 71 -6.74 -4.37 -6.80
N GLY A 72 -7.39 -5.53 -6.93
CA GLY A 72 -6.79 -6.81 -7.30
C GLY A 72 -6.98 -7.12 -8.77
N MET A 73 -6.18 -8.05 -9.29
CA MET A 73 -6.33 -8.59 -10.64
C MET A 73 -5.92 -10.06 -10.70
N ASN A 74 -6.49 -10.77 -11.67
CA ASN A 74 -6.05 -12.08 -12.12
C ASN A 74 -5.78 -12.09 -13.65
N HIS A 75 -6.44 -11.17 -14.40
CA HIS A 75 -6.37 -11.10 -15.86
C HIS A 75 -6.07 -9.66 -16.33
N PRO A 76 -5.57 -9.51 -17.57
CA PRO A 76 -5.37 -8.19 -18.19
C PRO A 76 -6.68 -7.40 -18.30
N GLY A 77 -6.58 -6.08 -18.10
CA GLY A 77 -7.69 -5.13 -18.20
C GLY A 77 -8.50 -4.93 -16.91
N GLU A 78 -8.31 -5.78 -15.88
CA GLU A 78 -9.08 -5.68 -14.64
C GLU A 78 -8.73 -4.43 -13.83
N ILE A 79 -7.44 -4.04 -13.75
CA ILE A 79 -7.05 -2.83 -13.02
C ILE A 79 -7.56 -1.57 -13.74
N ALA A 80 -7.44 -1.51 -15.07
CA ALA A 80 -7.99 -0.40 -15.85
C ALA A 80 -9.50 -0.25 -15.65
N TYR A 81 -10.24 -1.37 -15.64
CA TYR A 81 -11.67 -1.40 -15.40
C TYR A 81 -12.03 -0.87 -14.01
N LEU A 82 -11.36 -1.37 -12.95
CA LEU A 82 -11.58 -0.94 -11.57
C LEU A 82 -11.23 0.53 -11.37
N ALA A 83 -10.11 0.98 -11.94
CA ALA A 83 -9.67 2.37 -11.88
C ALA A 83 -10.64 3.31 -12.61
N GLY A 84 -11.21 2.87 -13.75
CA GLY A 84 -12.25 3.60 -14.47
C GLY A 84 -13.53 3.79 -13.67
N ILE A 85 -13.91 2.81 -12.84
CA ILE A 85 -15.06 2.91 -11.91
C ILE A 85 -14.73 3.87 -10.76
N ALA A 86 -13.58 3.67 -10.11
CA ALA A 86 -13.22 4.41 -8.90
C ALA A 86 -12.81 5.87 -9.19
N ARG A 87 -12.06 6.11 -10.27
CA ARG A 87 -11.47 7.41 -10.63
C ARG A 87 -10.78 8.08 -9.44
N PRO A 88 -9.71 7.46 -8.91
CA PRO A 88 -9.09 7.92 -7.68
C PRO A 88 -8.40 9.28 -7.85
N ASN A 89 -8.23 10.00 -6.74
CA ASN A 89 -7.43 11.23 -6.68
C ASN A 89 -5.94 10.92 -6.48
N VAL A 90 -5.64 9.84 -5.74
CA VAL A 90 -4.27 9.35 -5.55
C VAL A 90 -4.24 7.84 -5.74
N ALA A 91 -3.28 7.32 -6.47
CA ALA A 91 -3.14 5.89 -6.72
C ALA A 91 -1.72 5.41 -6.46
N LEU A 92 -1.60 4.27 -5.76
CA LEU A 92 -0.33 3.61 -5.43
C LEU A 92 -0.18 2.29 -6.20
N VAL A 93 0.96 2.12 -6.85
CA VAL A 93 1.47 0.80 -7.21
C VAL A 93 2.56 0.43 -6.20
N THR A 94 2.33 -0.62 -5.39
CA THR A 94 3.30 -1.05 -4.38
C THR A 94 4.55 -1.69 -4.99
N ASN A 95 4.35 -2.57 -5.97
CA ASN A 95 5.39 -3.28 -6.74
C ASN A 95 4.76 -4.11 -7.88
N ALA A 96 5.62 -4.64 -8.77
CA ALA A 96 5.28 -5.69 -9.73
C ALA A 96 6.26 -6.86 -9.61
N LEU A 97 5.77 -7.98 -9.09
CA LEU A 97 6.53 -9.19 -8.77
C LEU A 97 5.84 -10.42 -9.35
N ARG A 98 6.38 -11.64 -9.10
CA ARG A 98 5.92 -12.92 -9.64
C ARG A 98 4.62 -13.43 -9.00
N ALA A 99 3.58 -12.60 -9.00
CA ALA A 99 2.23 -12.97 -8.60
C ALA A 99 1.34 -12.99 -9.86
N HIS A 100 0.46 -14.00 -9.99
CA HIS A 100 -0.46 -14.17 -11.14
C HIS A 100 0.23 -14.39 -12.50
N LEU A 101 1.44 -14.99 -12.52
CA LEU A 101 2.19 -15.24 -13.75
C LEU A 101 1.42 -16.10 -14.76
N GLU A 102 0.62 -17.09 -14.28
CA GLU A 102 -0.17 -17.97 -15.15
C GLU A 102 -1.17 -17.18 -16.00
N GLY A 103 -1.82 -16.18 -15.43
CA GLY A 103 -2.80 -15.34 -16.15
C GLY A 103 -2.17 -14.22 -16.97
N MET A 104 -0.96 -13.76 -16.58
CA MET A 104 -0.33 -12.56 -17.14
C MET A 104 0.85 -12.87 -18.09
N GLY A 105 1.44 -14.05 -18.01
CA GLY A 105 2.55 -14.50 -18.85
C GLY A 105 3.93 -13.95 -18.50
N SER A 106 4.06 -12.71 -18.03
CA SER A 106 5.35 -12.11 -17.64
C SER A 106 5.22 -11.08 -16.53
N VAL A 107 6.35 -10.80 -15.84
CA VAL A 107 6.38 -9.72 -14.81
C VAL A 107 6.22 -8.34 -15.45
N GLU A 108 6.71 -8.15 -16.68
CA GLU A 108 6.48 -6.91 -17.43
C GLU A 108 4.99 -6.69 -17.71
N ALA A 109 4.25 -7.73 -18.13
CA ALA A 109 2.81 -7.64 -18.32
C ALA A 109 2.08 -7.30 -17.00
N ILE A 110 2.53 -7.88 -15.88
CA ILE A 110 2.02 -7.54 -14.54
C ILE A 110 2.30 -6.07 -14.21
N ALA A 111 3.52 -5.58 -14.45
CA ALA A 111 3.89 -4.19 -14.20
C ALA A 111 3.05 -3.22 -15.05
N ARG A 112 2.87 -3.54 -16.34
CA ARG A 112 2.07 -2.76 -17.27
C ARG A 112 0.60 -2.70 -16.85
N GLU A 113 0.01 -3.85 -16.50
CA GLU A 113 -1.37 -3.93 -16.05
C GLU A 113 -1.58 -3.13 -14.75
N LYS A 114 -0.70 -3.29 -13.75
CA LYS A 114 -0.81 -2.52 -12.50
C LYS A 114 -0.67 -1.01 -12.71
N GLY A 115 0.17 -0.59 -13.64
CA GLY A 115 0.34 0.81 -14.02
C GLY A 115 -0.89 1.44 -14.66
N THR A 116 -1.85 0.63 -15.20
CA THR A 116 -3.12 1.17 -15.73
C THR A 116 -3.99 1.83 -14.66
N ILE A 117 -3.71 1.60 -13.38
CA ILE A 117 -4.37 2.33 -12.28
C ILE A 117 -4.18 3.85 -12.44
N PHE A 118 -3.06 4.28 -13.00
CA PHE A 118 -2.75 5.69 -13.21
C PHE A 118 -3.56 6.32 -14.35
N GLU A 119 -4.02 5.52 -15.31
CA GLU A 119 -4.89 5.99 -16.38
C GLU A 119 -6.28 6.38 -15.85
N GLY A 120 -6.73 5.71 -14.76
CA GLY A 120 -7.98 6.02 -14.08
C GLY A 120 -7.93 7.19 -13.11
N LEU A 121 -6.76 7.79 -12.84
CA LEU A 121 -6.64 8.99 -12.00
C LEU A 121 -7.48 10.14 -12.54
N SER A 122 -8.05 10.96 -11.64
CA SER A 122 -8.63 12.25 -11.99
C SER A 122 -7.59 13.16 -12.69
N GLU A 123 -8.04 14.22 -13.37
CA GLU A 123 -7.13 15.12 -14.11
C GLU A 123 -6.04 15.70 -13.20
N ASP A 124 -6.41 16.11 -11.98
CA ASP A 124 -5.48 16.62 -10.96
C ASP A 124 -4.90 15.51 -10.07
N GLY A 125 -5.09 14.24 -10.44
CA GLY A 125 -4.68 13.10 -9.65
C GLY A 125 -3.17 12.94 -9.54
N THR A 126 -2.73 12.25 -8.48
CA THR A 126 -1.32 12.00 -8.20
C THR A 126 -1.01 10.51 -8.21
N ALA A 127 -0.03 10.10 -9.01
CA ALA A 127 0.53 8.76 -9.02
C ALA A 127 1.61 8.62 -7.94
N VAL A 128 1.58 7.49 -7.21
CA VAL A 128 2.57 7.17 -6.18
C VAL A 128 3.20 5.82 -6.49
N PHE A 129 4.51 5.76 -6.54
CA PHE A 129 5.29 4.52 -6.75
C PHE A 129 6.72 4.68 -6.27
N CYS A 130 7.42 3.55 -6.08
CA CYS A 130 8.81 3.55 -5.66
C CYS A 130 9.73 3.95 -6.82
N ALA A 131 10.60 4.93 -6.59
CA ALA A 131 11.62 5.34 -7.57
C ALA A 131 12.75 4.31 -7.73
N ASP A 132 12.91 3.41 -6.74
CA ASP A 132 13.91 2.33 -6.79
C ASP A 132 13.37 1.06 -7.50
N ASP A 133 12.10 1.06 -7.96
CA ASP A 133 11.51 -0.10 -8.62
C ASP A 133 12.02 -0.24 -10.07
N PRO A 134 12.35 -1.45 -10.55
CA PRO A 134 12.80 -1.67 -11.92
C PRO A 134 11.81 -1.17 -12.98
N TRP A 135 10.53 -1.05 -12.65
CA TRP A 135 9.46 -0.63 -13.57
C TRP A 135 9.15 0.86 -13.53
N VAL A 136 9.94 1.66 -12.81
CA VAL A 136 9.73 3.11 -12.66
C VAL A 136 9.56 3.83 -14.00
N GLY A 137 10.38 3.54 -15.00
CA GLY A 137 10.28 4.15 -16.32
C GLY A 137 8.99 3.82 -17.06
N LEU A 138 8.49 2.58 -16.91
CA LEU A 138 7.20 2.16 -17.46
C LEU A 138 6.06 2.95 -16.81
N TRP A 139 6.04 3.01 -15.48
CA TRP A 139 4.98 3.71 -14.74
C TRP A 139 4.99 5.21 -14.98
N GLN A 140 6.17 5.83 -15.08
CA GLN A 140 6.28 7.24 -15.47
C GLN A 140 5.65 7.51 -16.84
N SER A 141 5.85 6.61 -17.81
CA SER A 141 5.24 6.73 -19.13
C SER A 141 3.70 6.60 -19.09
N GLN A 142 3.16 5.73 -18.21
CA GLN A 142 1.71 5.54 -18.04
C GLN A 142 1.05 6.69 -17.27
N VAL A 143 1.76 7.34 -16.35
CA VAL A 143 1.28 8.54 -15.64
C VAL A 143 1.05 9.71 -16.62
N GLY A 144 1.89 9.84 -17.63
CA GLY A 144 1.82 10.92 -18.60
C GLY A 144 2.07 12.29 -17.95
N MET A 145 1.14 13.23 -18.12
CA MET A 145 1.25 14.60 -17.61
C MET A 145 0.70 14.80 -16.17
N ARG A 146 0.18 13.75 -15.54
CA ARG A 146 -0.36 13.84 -14.17
C ARG A 146 0.76 14.00 -13.14
N ARG A 147 0.42 14.48 -11.97
CA ARG A 147 1.38 14.64 -10.85
C ARG A 147 1.92 13.30 -10.37
N THR A 148 3.16 13.31 -9.89
CA THR A 148 3.80 12.16 -9.24
C THR A 148 4.35 12.54 -7.87
N LEU A 149 4.23 11.63 -6.91
CA LEU A 149 4.96 11.65 -5.66
C LEU A 149 5.70 10.31 -5.52
N CYS A 150 6.94 10.26 -6.01
CA CYS A 150 7.77 9.08 -5.85
C CYS A 150 8.37 9.00 -4.45
N PHE A 151 8.59 7.77 -3.97
CA PHE A 151 9.32 7.51 -2.75
C PHE A 151 10.53 6.61 -3.01
N SER A 152 11.54 6.65 -2.13
CA SER A 152 12.80 5.91 -2.32
C SER A 152 13.47 5.61 -0.98
N PHE A 153 14.23 4.52 -0.93
CA PHE A 153 15.23 4.25 0.12
C PHE A 153 16.65 4.65 -0.30
N SER A 154 16.89 4.89 -1.60
CA SER A 154 18.19 5.33 -2.13
C SER A 154 18.46 6.84 -1.98
N GLY A 155 17.45 7.63 -1.59
CA GLY A 155 17.56 9.08 -1.37
C GLY A 155 17.25 9.95 -2.58
N GLN A 156 16.84 9.37 -3.72
CA GLN A 156 16.58 10.12 -4.95
C GLN A 156 15.06 10.27 -5.24
N ALA A 157 14.31 10.80 -4.27
CA ALA A 157 12.88 11.03 -4.42
C ALA A 157 12.40 12.16 -3.49
N PRO A 158 11.22 12.78 -3.73
CA PRO A 158 10.63 13.75 -2.83
C PRO A 158 10.34 13.21 -1.42
N LEU A 159 9.95 11.93 -1.31
CA LEU A 159 9.77 11.23 -0.05
C LEU A 159 10.88 10.18 0.09
N VAL A 160 11.70 10.33 1.12
CA VAL A 160 12.81 9.41 1.40
C VAL A 160 12.55 8.65 2.68
N GLY A 161 12.78 7.33 2.65
CA GLY A 161 12.74 6.45 3.80
C GLY A 161 14.12 5.95 4.18
N ALA A 162 14.38 5.78 5.49
CA ALA A 162 15.52 5.02 5.99
C ALA A 162 15.00 3.97 6.98
N TYR A 163 15.23 2.71 6.62
CA TYR A 163 14.80 1.55 7.41
C TYR A 163 15.93 1.07 8.31
N ARG A 164 15.62 0.77 9.56
CA ARG A 164 16.50 0.05 10.48
C ARG A 164 15.72 -1.01 11.25
N ALA A 165 16.37 -2.11 11.57
CA ALA A 165 15.79 -3.20 12.33
C ALA A 165 16.74 -3.76 13.36
N HIS A 166 16.18 -4.30 14.46
CA HIS A 166 16.91 -5.10 15.44
C HIS A 166 15.99 -6.28 15.85
N GLY A 167 16.33 -7.47 15.40
CA GLY A 167 15.45 -8.64 15.53
C GLY A 167 14.09 -8.42 14.84
N LEU A 168 13.00 -8.45 15.62
CA LEU A 168 11.65 -8.21 15.12
C LEU A 168 11.18 -6.75 15.32
N GLU A 169 11.99 -5.90 15.88
CA GLU A 169 11.71 -4.47 16.01
C GLU A 169 12.18 -3.72 14.78
N SER A 170 11.39 -2.79 14.31
CA SER A 170 11.62 -2.06 13.06
C SER A 170 11.27 -0.58 13.21
N TRP A 171 12.06 0.27 12.58
CA TRP A 171 11.85 1.71 12.53
C TRP A 171 12.00 2.21 11.11
N LEU A 172 11.19 3.20 10.78
CA LEU A 172 11.22 3.90 9.51
C LEU A 172 11.39 5.40 9.80
N ALA A 173 12.51 5.99 9.39
CA ALA A 173 12.62 7.43 9.30
C ALA A 173 12.05 7.90 7.96
N LEU A 174 11.19 8.90 8.00
CA LEU A 174 10.55 9.55 6.87
C LEU A 174 11.12 10.96 6.71
N GLN A 175 11.53 11.32 5.51
CA GLN A 175 11.94 12.68 5.17
C GLN A 175 11.13 13.19 3.98
N TYR A 176 10.43 14.32 4.17
CA TYR A 176 9.59 14.94 3.16
C TYR A 176 9.54 16.46 3.34
N ALA A 177 9.71 17.23 2.26
CA ALA A 177 9.60 18.69 2.23
C ALA A 177 10.46 19.41 3.30
N GLY A 178 11.63 18.85 3.66
CA GLY A 178 12.54 19.39 4.69
C GLY A 178 12.22 18.97 6.11
N GLU A 179 11.10 18.28 6.35
CA GLU A 179 10.76 17.69 7.65
C GLU A 179 11.26 16.24 7.73
N SER A 180 11.52 15.75 8.95
CA SER A 180 11.90 14.37 9.22
C SER A 180 11.24 13.87 10.49
N ILE A 181 10.74 12.62 10.46
CA ILE A 181 10.16 11.94 11.60
C ILE A 181 10.50 10.46 11.59
N GLU A 182 10.69 9.85 12.74
CA GLU A 182 10.92 8.42 12.89
C GLU A 182 9.70 7.72 13.51
N VAL A 183 9.34 6.57 12.97
CA VAL A 183 8.19 5.77 13.38
C VAL A 183 8.62 4.33 13.68
N ALA A 184 8.20 3.79 14.81
CA ALA A 184 8.29 2.35 15.09
C ALA A 184 7.19 1.62 14.30
N LEU A 185 7.59 0.60 13.53
CA LEU A 185 6.67 -0.20 12.73
C LEU A 185 6.23 -1.47 13.48
N ALA A 186 4.94 -1.78 13.45
CA ALA A 186 4.40 -3.00 14.05
C ALA A 186 4.85 -4.28 13.34
N LEU A 187 5.11 -4.19 12.02
CA LEU A 187 5.51 -5.33 11.21
C LEU A 187 7.01 -5.26 10.88
N PRO A 188 7.76 -6.37 11.06
CA PRO A 188 9.15 -6.46 10.69
C PRO A 188 9.35 -6.57 9.17
N GLY A 189 10.57 -6.27 8.73
CA GLY A 189 11.02 -6.46 7.35
C GLY A 189 10.99 -5.19 6.50
N GLU A 190 12.02 -5.05 5.65
CA GLU A 190 12.15 -3.90 4.74
C GLU A 190 10.96 -3.76 3.79
N HIS A 191 10.38 -4.90 3.34
CA HIS A 191 9.19 -4.88 2.50
C HIS A 191 7.99 -4.21 3.19
N ASN A 192 7.84 -4.35 4.53
CA ASN A 192 6.81 -3.64 5.29
C ASN A 192 7.15 -2.16 5.49
N ALA A 193 8.42 -1.81 5.63
CA ALA A 193 8.85 -0.41 5.60
C ALA A 193 8.55 0.23 4.22
N ARG A 194 8.73 -0.52 3.13
CA ARG A 194 8.36 -0.07 1.78
C ARG A 194 6.84 0.12 1.63
N ASN A 195 6.04 -0.78 2.19
CA ASN A 195 4.58 -0.64 2.24
C ASN A 195 4.17 0.62 3.03
N ALA A 196 4.82 0.87 4.18
CA ALA A 196 4.58 2.04 5.02
C ALA A 196 4.98 3.35 4.31
N LEU A 197 6.13 3.35 3.61
CA LEU A 197 6.60 4.51 2.85
C LEU A 197 5.65 4.80 1.66
N GLY A 198 5.14 3.78 0.99
CA GLY A 198 4.12 3.91 -0.05
C GLY A 198 2.80 4.47 0.48
N ALA A 199 2.33 3.98 1.64
CA ALA A 199 1.14 4.49 2.31
C ALA A 199 1.33 5.96 2.74
N ALA A 200 2.51 6.31 3.29
CA ALA A 200 2.87 7.69 3.61
C ALA A 200 2.84 8.58 2.37
N GLY A 201 3.39 8.13 1.24
CA GLY A 201 3.37 8.87 -0.03
C GLY A 201 1.95 9.17 -0.52
N VAL A 202 1.03 8.21 -0.40
CA VAL A 202 -0.39 8.42 -0.75
C VAL A 202 -1.05 9.45 0.17
N ALA A 203 -0.82 9.34 1.49
CA ALA A 203 -1.38 10.26 2.47
C ALA A 203 -0.87 11.70 2.26
N LEU A 204 0.45 11.87 2.07
CA LEU A 204 1.08 13.16 1.79
C LEU A 204 0.58 13.76 0.47
N ALA A 205 0.40 12.95 -0.58
CA ALA A 205 -0.18 13.39 -1.85
C ALA A 205 -1.65 13.82 -1.72
N ALA A 206 -2.36 13.27 -0.73
CA ALA A 206 -3.74 13.67 -0.37
C ALA A 206 -3.79 14.88 0.58
N GLY A 207 -2.64 15.46 0.95
CA GLY A 207 -2.56 16.64 1.82
C GLY A 207 -2.56 16.34 3.32
N ILE A 208 -2.39 15.08 3.73
CA ILE A 208 -2.27 14.69 5.14
C ILE A 208 -0.89 15.12 5.66
N SER A 209 -0.82 15.63 6.88
CA SER A 209 0.43 16.07 7.49
C SER A 209 1.39 14.91 7.79
N LEU A 210 2.71 15.21 7.80
CA LEU A 210 3.71 14.21 8.18
C LEU A 210 3.52 13.73 9.64
N ALA A 211 2.98 14.58 10.51
CA ALA A 211 2.66 14.23 11.88
C ALA A 211 1.51 13.20 11.96
N ASP A 212 0.43 13.38 11.19
CA ASP A 212 -0.68 12.42 11.14
C ASP A 212 -0.26 11.11 10.48
N VAL A 213 0.63 11.17 9.46
CA VAL A 213 1.26 9.99 8.86
C VAL A 213 2.00 9.17 9.93
N ALA A 214 2.83 9.84 10.74
CA ALA A 214 3.57 9.18 11.81
C ALA A 214 2.66 8.61 12.90
N ALA A 215 1.65 9.36 13.31
CA ALA A 215 0.66 8.93 14.30
C ALA A 215 -0.09 7.68 13.82
N GLY A 216 -0.56 7.68 12.57
CA GLY A 216 -1.28 6.55 11.98
C GLY A 216 -0.42 5.31 11.79
N LEU A 217 0.82 5.45 11.30
CA LEU A 217 1.75 4.33 11.19
C LEU A 217 2.12 3.73 12.56
N SER A 218 2.29 4.56 13.58
CA SER A 218 2.55 4.11 14.97
C SER A 218 1.33 3.40 15.60
N ALA A 219 0.11 3.83 15.25
CA ALA A 219 -1.13 3.23 15.72
C ALA A 219 -1.46 1.89 15.03
N PHE A 220 -0.92 1.65 13.84
CA PHE A 220 -1.15 0.42 13.08
C PHE A 220 -0.68 -0.82 13.83
N LYS A 221 -1.56 -1.86 13.93
CA LYS A 221 -1.31 -3.08 14.73
C LYS A 221 -0.99 -4.33 13.90
N GLY A 222 -0.88 -4.18 12.57
CA GLY A 222 -0.68 -5.31 11.67
C GLY A 222 -1.98 -5.82 11.03
N VAL A 223 -1.84 -6.82 10.18
CA VAL A 223 -2.93 -7.48 9.46
C VAL A 223 -2.88 -8.97 9.77
N LYS A 224 -4.05 -9.57 10.00
CA LYS A 224 -4.17 -11.01 10.29
C LYS A 224 -3.53 -11.83 9.16
N GLY A 225 -2.67 -12.80 9.55
CA GLY A 225 -1.99 -13.70 8.62
C GLY A 225 -0.95 -13.01 7.72
N ARG A 226 -0.40 -11.84 8.13
CA ARG A 226 0.67 -11.14 7.42
C ARG A 226 1.79 -10.77 8.39
N LEU A 227 2.73 -11.71 8.60
CA LEU A 227 3.79 -11.64 9.60
C LEU A 227 3.28 -11.27 10.99
N GLN A 228 2.06 -11.71 11.32
CA GLN A 228 1.44 -11.45 12.61
C GLN A 228 2.17 -12.23 13.70
N ARG A 229 2.52 -11.53 14.79
CA ARG A 229 3.23 -12.15 15.92
C ARG A 229 2.23 -12.79 16.89
N HIS A 230 2.53 -14.01 17.26
CA HIS A 230 1.81 -14.74 18.31
C HIS A 230 2.79 -15.28 19.35
N ALA A 231 2.36 -15.32 20.61
CA ALA A 231 3.09 -16.03 21.65
C ALA A 231 2.92 -17.53 21.45
N GLY A 232 4.02 -18.25 21.35
CA GLY A 232 4.06 -19.70 21.27
C GLY A 232 4.38 -20.36 22.60
N PHE A 233 4.40 -21.69 22.61
CA PHE A 233 4.76 -22.48 23.78
C PHE A 233 6.24 -22.28 24.17
N GLY A 234 6.55 -22.25 25.47
CA GLY A 234 7.92 -22.15 25.98
C GLY A 234 8.62 -20.83 25.68
N GLY A 235 7.88 -19.75 25.44
CA GLY A 235 8.43 -18.43 25.10
C GLY A 235 8.80 -18.26 23.64
N ALA A 236 8.44 -19.19 22.76
CA ALA A 236 8.62 -19.07 21.32
C ALA A 236 7.78 -17.92 20.76
N VAL A 237 8.25 -17.31 19.68
CA VAL A 237 7.46 -16.37 18.86
C VAL A 237 7.08 -17.06 17.56
N VAL A 238 5.79 -17.05 17.26
CA VAL A 238 5.24 -17.56 16.00
C VAL A 238 4.95 -16.35 15.10
N LEU A 239 5.47 -16.37 13.87
CA LEU A 239 5.14 -15.40 12.83
C LEU A 239 4.13 -16.04 11.88
N ASP A 240 2.88 -15.58 11.93
CA ASP A 240 1.81 -16.05 11.05
C ASP A 240 1.79 -15.22 9.75
N ASP A 241 2.16 -15.85 8.63
CA ASP A 241 2.12 -15.28 7.28
C ASP A 241 1.28 -16.16 6.33
N THR A 242 0.19 -16.72 6.84
CA THR A 242 -0.60 -17.76 6.19
C THR A 242 -1.68 -17.25 5.23
N TYR A 243 -1.89 -15.94 5.11
CA TYR A 243 -2.97 -15.39 4.29
C TYR A 243 -2.84 -15.77 2.80
N ASN A 244 -1.65 -15.68 2.25
CA ASN A 244 -1.34 -16.04 0.86
C ASN A 244 0.17 -16.22 0.69
N ALA A 245 0.58 -17.03 -0.30
CA ALA A 245 1.98 -17.28 -0.59
C ALA A 245 2.26 -17.17 -2.08
N ASN A 246 3.38 -16.54 -2.40
CA ASN A 246 4.06 -16.61 -3.69
C ASN A 246 5.57 -16.60 -3.44
N PRO A 247 6.42 -16.93 -4.44
CA PRO A 247 7.86 -17.06 -4.21
C PRO A 247 8.52 -15.82 -3.58
N ASP A 248 8.06 -14.62 -3.93
CA ASP A 248 8.64 -13.37 -3.45
C ASP A 248 8.17 -13.03 -2.02
N SER A 249 6.90 -13.30 -1.68
CA SER A 249 6.40 -13.08 -0.30
C SER A 249 7.01 -14.08 0.68
N VAL A 250 7.14 -15.36 0.29
CA VAL A 250 7.80 -16.39 1.12
C VAL A 250 9.26 -16.04 1.37
N ARG A 251 9.99 -15.58 0.35
CA ARG A 251 11.36 -15.10 0.52
C ARG A 251 11.46 -13.97 1.52
N ALA A 252 10.59 -12.96 1.42
CA ALA A 252 10.56 -11.83 2.35
C ALA A 252 10.28 -12.29 3.80
N ALA A 253 9.41 -13.27 4.01
CA ALA A 253 9.15 -13.85 5.34
C ALA A 253 10.37 -14.63 5.87
N ILE A 254 11.08 -15.38 5.01
CA ILE A 254 12.32 -16.07 5.36
C ILE A 254 13.41 -15.06 5.75
N ASP A 255 13.55 -13.96 5.03
CA ASP A 255 14.53 -12.91 5.33
C ASP A 255 14.26 -12.28 6.71
N VAL A 256 12.99 -12.04 7.05
CA VAL A 256 12.58 -11.59 8.39
C VAL A 256 12.97 -12.62 9.45
N LEU A 257 12.64 -13.91 9.24
CA LEU A 257 13.01 -14.98 10.17
C LEU A 257 14.53 -15.09 10.30
N ALA A 258 15.27 -14.96 9.21
CA ALA A 258 16.74 -15.01 9.21
C ALA A 258 17.37 -13.89 10.05
N ALA A 259 16.76 -12.71 10.10
CA ALA A 259 17.22 -11.56 10.88
C ALA A 259 16.94 -11.69 12.40
N THR A 260 16.13 -12.66 12.84
CA THR A 260 15.83 -12.87 14.27
C THR A 260 16.98 -13.57 15.00
N VAL A 261 16.99 -13.46 16.33
CA VAL A 261 17.94 -14.17 17.21
C VAL A 261 17.31 -15.47 17.71
N GLY A 262 18.11 -16.51 17.94
CA GLY A 262 17.66 -17.80 18.48
C GLY A 262 17.47 -18.90 17.44
N ASN A 263 16.95 -20.04 17.86
CA ASN A 263 16.63 -21.17 16.97
C ASN A 263 15.43 -20.83 16.09
N LYS A 264 15.55 -21.12 14.79
CA LYS A 264 14.55 -20.78 13.77
C LYS A 264 13.97 -22.06 13.17
N VAL A 265 12.66 -22.09 13.02
CA VAL A 265 11.93 -23.18 12.35
C VAL A 265 11.00 -22.54 11.33
N LEU A 266 11.02 -23.05 10.10
CA LEU A 266 10.13 -22.66 9.02
C LEU A 266 9.08 -23.74 8.78
#